data_bf47630499f65da303333bd9080fcb84
#
_entry.id   bf47630499f65da303333bd9080fcb84
#
_cell.length_a   1.000
_cell.length_b   1.000
_cell.length_c   1.000
_cell.angle_alpha   90.00
_cell.angle_beta   90.00
_cell.angle_gamma   90.00
#
_symmetry.space_group_name_H-M   'P 1'
#
loop_
_entity.id
_entity.type
_entity.pdbx_description
1 polymer ?
#
loop_
_entity_poly.entity_id
_entity_poly.type
_entity_poly.pdbx_seq_one_letter_code
_entity_poly.pdbx_strand_id
1 'polypeptide(L)'
;MLWLKPFELQLDAVFEEAKQKVAHFPKPLHELGLAYLAKFDIRQKHSTKNYVCYLLPFWIAETIQVHTAKAVSHPSSATVSSLHLQSLPELSHRMGVANIFCMLHFFIQDDLMDTPNLSTDQLHDLIPLSQLFWNEFVSICGENLGNNSSFWQYYKQFLAEWASAVYNEADADYLFEQPQQIASKVSPLKISLIAMLLQLDCMYMLPDLLQQLDQALIVLQMNDDLSDWQEDMIERNYNCLLAFIRYEAVEHHQALFSDKVTAVQVQQAIYDQEVIRRYAQYAQSSFTSDPSLFVSDSLIAFRNYLIEQLHEAANSIHEARNTLLQGSLLYFIQKDLTSS
;
A
#
# COMPACT_ATOMS: atom_id res chain seq x y z
N MET A 1 3.84 15.57 7.31
CA MET A 1 4.08 14.25 7.92
C MET A 1 5.52 14.19 8.44
N LEU A 2 5.70 14.05 9.76
CA LEU A 2 7.04 14.08 10.37
C LEU A 2 7.90 12.89 9.96
N TRP A 3 7.29 11.73 9.74
CA TRP A 3 7.98 10.49 9.33
C TRP A 3 8.45 10.52 7.87
N LEU A 4 7.88 11.36 7.00
CA LEU A 4 8.26 11.49 5.59
C LEU A 4 9.45 12.44 5.40
N LYS A 5 9.53 13.49 6.21
CA LYS A 5 10.51 14.57 6.08
C LYS A 5 11.98 14.11 5.95
N PRO A 6 12.45 13.09 6.68
CA PRO A 6 13.83 12.60 6.54
C PRO A 6 14.16 12.03 5.16
N PHE A 7 13.15 11.63 4.37
CA PHE A 7 13.31 10.92 3.09
C PHE A 7 12.97 11.77 1.85
N GLU A 8 12.65 13.04 2.01
CA GLU A 8 12.26 13.92 0.88
C GLU A 8 13.35 14.01 -0.20
N LEU A 9 14.62 14.15 0.21
CA LEU A 9 15.74 14.21 -0.73
C LEU A 9 15.97 12.89 -1.48
N GLN A 10 15.79 11.76 -0.79
CA GLN A 10 15.88 10.43 -1.41
C GLN A 10 14.74 10.22 -2.41
N LEU A 11 13.52 10.62 -2.07
CA LEU A 11 12.40 10.58 -3.00
C LEU A 11 12.66 11.42 -4.24
N ASP A 12 13.16 12.64 -4.07
CA ASP A 12 13.52 13.50 -5.20
C ASP A 12 14.53 12.81 -6.13
N ALA A 13 15.58 12.25 -5.56
CA ALA A 13 16.63 11.60 -6.33
C ALA A 13 16.11 10.37 -7.11
N VAL A 14 15.33 9.49 -6.49
CA VAL A 14 14.82 8.27 -7.16
C VAL A 14 13.81 8.59 -8.26
N PHE A 15 12.92 9.57 -8.06
CA PHE A 15 11.98 9.97 -9.09
C PHE A 15 12.66 10.69 -10.26
N GLU A 16 13.68 11.51 -10.01
CA GLU A 16 14.45 12.16 -11.09
C GLU A 16 15.23 11.13 -11.91
N GLU A 17 15.84 10.12 -11.28
CA GLU A 17 16.49 9.03 -12.02
C GLU A 17 15.47 8.22 -12.83
N ALA A 18 14.33 7.87 -12.24
CA ALA A 18 13.27 7.17 -12.96
C ALA A 18 12.79 7.96 -14.19
N LYS A 19 12.58 9.29 -14.07
CA LYS A 19 12.24 10.16 -15.21
C LYS A 19 13.31 10.14 -16.30
N GLN A 20 14.59 10.19 -15.92
CA GLN A 20 15.70 10.14 -16.89
C GLN A 20 15.68 8.80 -17.66
N LYS A 21 15.45 7.67 -16.97
CA LYS A 21 15.37 6.37 -17.63
C LYS A 21 14.16 6.28 -18.58
N VAL A 22 12.99 6.74 -18.16
CA VAL A 22 11.78 6.77 -19.00
C VAL A 22 11.96 7.68 -20.21
N ALA A 23 12.67 8.79 -20.08
CA ALA A 23 12.97 9.68 -21.20
C ALA A 23 13.78 9.03 -22.33
N HIS A 24 14.46 7.91 -22.06
CA HIS A 24 15.18 7.11 -23.07
C HIS A 24 14.31 6.04 -23.75
N PHE A 25 13.04 5.87 -23.35
CA PHE A 25 12.13 4.96 -24.02
C PHE A 25 11.87 5.40 -25.47
N PRO A 26 11.56 4.46 -26.37
CA PRO A 26 11.26 4.81 -27.77
C PRO A 26 10.02 5.69 -27.87
N LYS A 27 9.99 6.58 -28.89
CA LYS A 27 8.80 7.39 -29.21
C LYS A 27 7.65 6.50 -29.70
N PRO A 28 6.39 6.75 -29.30
CA PRO A 28 5.92 7.80 -28.37
C PRO A 28 5.92 7.37 -26.90
N LEU A 29 6.37 6.14 -26.56
CA LEU A 29 6.25 5.53 -25.23
C LEU A 29 6.97 6.32 -24.13
N HIS A 30 8.00 7.13 -24.45
CA HIS A 30 8.64 7.99 -23.47
C HIS A 30 7.70 9.08 -22.92
N GLU A 31 6.87 9.69 -23.79
CA GLU A 31 5.89 10.71 -23.36
C GLU A 31 4.79 10.07 -22.51
N LEU A 32 4.27 8.93 -22.96
CA LEU A 32 3.27 8.14 -22.22
C LEU A 32 3.82 7.68 -20.88
N GLY A 33 5.06 7.18 -20.86
CA GLY A 33 5.72 6.72 -19.65
C GLY A 33 5.94 7.84 -18.63
N LEU A 34 6.36 9.03 -19.07
CA LEU A 34 6.50 10.19 -18.18
C LEU A 34 5.14 10.65 -17.63
N ALA A 35 4.09 10.65 -18.46
CA ALA A 35 2.74 10.97 -18.02
C ALA A 35 2.21 9.94 -17.02
N TYR A 36 2.47 8.64 -17.24
CA TYR A 36 2.08 7.58 -16.33
C TYR A 36 2.84 7.67 -15.01
N LEU A 37 4.17 7.82 -15.03
CA LEU A 37 4.98 8.04 -13.83
C LEU A 37 4.48 9.23 -13.00
N ALA A 38 4.06 10.32 -13.66
CA ALA A 38 3.56 11.53 -12.98
C ALA A 38 2.28 11.28 -12.16
N LYS A 39 1.42 10.33 -12.55
CA LYS A 39 0.21 9.97 -11.77
C LYS A 39 0.58 9.44 -10.38
N PHE A 40 1.69 8.73 -10.28
CA PHE A 40 2.15 8.03 -9.09
C PHE A 40 3.30 8.75 -8.36
N ASP A 41 3.75 9.90 -8.86
CA ASP A 41 4.77 10.72 -8.20
C ASP A 41 4.18 11.37 -6.94
N ILE A 42 4.42 10.76 -5.78
CA ILE A 42 3.86 11.19 -4.48
C ILE A 42 4.23 12.62 -4.06
N ARG A 43 5.19 13.25 -4.73
CA ARG A 43 5.54 14.66 -4.55
C ARG A 43 4.50 15.58 -5.18
N GLN A 44 3.74 15.09 -6.16
CA GLN A 44 2.67 15.83 -6.82
C GLN A 44 1.44 15.93 -5.91
N LYS A 45 0.73 17.06 -5.98
CA LYS A 45 -0.43 17.32 -5.12
C LYS A 45 -1.58 16.33 -5.34
N HIS A 46 -1.75 15.86 -6.58
CA HIS A 46 -2.90 15.04 -7.01
C HIS A 46 -2.54 13.57 -7.27
N SER A 47 -1.34 13.13 -6.88
CA SER A 47 -0.93 11.73 -7.03
C SER A 47 -1.49 10.86 -5.92
N THR A 48 -1.55 9.55 -6.18
CA THR A 48 -1.76 8.55 -5.14
C THR A 48 -0.64 8.60 -4.10
N LYS A 49 -0.97 8.37 -2.83
CA LYS A 49 0.01 8.51 -1.72
C LYS A 49 0.58 7.17 -1.27
N ASN A 50 0.93 6.30 -2.21
CA ASN A 50 1.49 4.97 -1.96
C ASN A 50 2.96 5.03 -1.50
N TYR A 51 3.21 5.68 -0.37
CA TYR A 51 4.55 5.96 0.15
C TYR A 51 5.41 4.72 0.31
N VAL A 52 4.82 3.60 0.75
CA VAL A 52 5.54 2.35 0.98
C VAL A 52 6.21 1.83 -0.30
N CYS A 53 5.59 2.04 -1.46
CA CYS A 53 6.12 1.62 -2.76
C CYS A 53 7.48 2.26 -3.08
N TYR A 54 7.78 3.41 -2.52
CA TYR A 54 8.98 4.19 -2.87
C TYR A 54 9.96 4.31 -1.71
N LEU A 55 9.49 4.21 -0.47
CA LEU A 55 10.29 4.43 0.73
C LEU A 55 10.77 3.14 1.39
N LEU A 56 10.17 1.99 1.07
CA LEU A 56 10.51 0.72 1.72
C LEU A 56 12.04 0.43 1.74
N PRO A 57 12.81 0.59 0.65
CA PRO A 57 14.24 0.34 0.70
C PRO A 57 14.99 1.24 1.68
N PHE A 58 14.57 2.50 1.82
CA PHE A 58 15.17 3.46 2.76
C PHE A 58 14.83 3.13 4.21
N TRP A 59 13.58 2.72 4.49
CA TRP A 59 13.17 2.26 5.82
C TRP A 59 13.90 1.00 6.27
N ILE A 60 14.13 0.06 5.33
CA ILE A 60 14.94 -1.13 5.61
C ILE A 60 16.39 -0.78 5.86
N ALA A 61 16.95 0.16 5.07
CA ALA A 61 18.32 0.65 5.28
C ALA A 61 18.48 1.28 6.67
N GLU A 62 17.57 2.15 7.09
CA GLU A 62 17.53 2.74 8.42
C GLU A 62 17.47 1.67 9.52
N THR A 63 16.59 0.69 9.35
CA THR A 63 16.41 -0.42 10.31
C THR A 63 17.71 -1.22 10.47
N ILE A 64 18.38 -1.56 9.37
CA ILE A 64 19.65 -2.28 9.41
C ILE A 64 20.74 -1.44 10.10
N GLN A 65 20.84 -0.14 9.82
CA GLN A 65 21.79 0.76 10.47
C GLN A 65 21.58 0.80 11.99
N VAL A 66 20.34 0.98 12.44
CA VAL A 66 19.99 1.05 13.86
C VAL A 66 20.35 -0.26 14.59
N HIS A 67 19.98 -1.40 14.00
CA HIS A 67 20.27 -2.70 14.61
C HIS A 67 21.75 -3.04 14.62
N THR A 68 22.49 -2.71 13.57
CA THR A 68 23.94 -2.91 13.53
C THR A 68 24.67 -2.04 14.57
N ALA A 69 24.25 -0.78 14.73
CA ALA A 69 24.82 0.10 15.75
C ALA A 69 24.58 -0.43 17.18
N LYS A 70 23.41 -1.01 17.45
CA LYS A 70 23.09 -1.65 18.74
C LYS A 70 23.91 -2.93 18.96
N ALA A 71 24.16 -3.72 17.91
CA ALA A 71 24.92 -4.96 17.98
C ALA A 71 26.41 -4.73 18.29
N VAL A 72 27.01 -3.63 17.85
CA VAL A 72 28.39 -3.25 18.18
C VAL A 72 28.57 -3.04 19.70
N SER A 73 27.53 -2.68 20.41
CA SER A 73 27.55 -2.56 21.88
C SER A 73 27.40 -3.90 22.63
N HIS A 74 27.09 -5.02 21.92
CA HIS A 74 26.95 -6.35 22.48
C HIS A 74 27.65 -7.40 21.59
N PRO A 75 28.87 -7.87 21.93
CA PRO A 75 29.75 -8.62 21.02
C PRO A 75 29.32 -10.05 20.66
N SER A 76 28.11 -10.49 21.01
CA SER A 76 27.60 -11.84 20.72
C SER A 76 26.63 -11.96 19.53
N SER A 77 26.37 -10.86 18.79
CA SER A 77 25.46 -10.88 17.65
C SER A 77 26.20 -10.80 16.31
N ALA A 78 25.62 -11.42 15.27
CA ALA A 78 26.13 -11.33 13.90
C ALA A 78 26.21 -9.86 13.47
N THR A 79 27.44 -9.39 13.20
CA THR A 79 27.67 -7.99 12.79
C THR A 79 27.72 -7.90 11.27
N VAL A 80 26.87 -7.02 10.71
CA VAL A 80 26.99 -6.60 9.30
C VAL A 80 28.37 -6.00 9.08
N SER A 81 29.05 -6.37 8.01
CA SER A 81 30.38 -5.86 7.75
C SER A 81 30.37 -4.35 7.50
N SER A 82 31.44 -3.66 7.91
CA SER A 82 31.56 -2.21 7.69
C SER A 82 31.52 -1.82 6.20
N LEU A 83 31.93 -2.72 5.31
CA LEU A 83 31.85 -2.53 3.86
C LEU A 83 30.40 -2.53 3.38
N HIS A 84 29.55 -3.42 3.89
CA HIS A 84 28.13 -3.47 3.56
C HIS A 84 27.40 -2.20 4.02
N LEU A 85 27.74 -1.65 5.18
CA LEU A 85 27.15 -0.40 5.66
C LEU A 85 27.55 0.82 4.79
N GLN A 86 28.73 0.83 4.19
CA GLN A 86 29.15 1.91 3.29
C GLN A 86 28.38 1.91 1.97
N SER A 87 27.97 0.73 1.47
CA SER A 87 27.19 0.59 0.23
C SER A 87 25.67 0.79 0.42
N LEU A 88 25.21 0.90 1.66
CA LEU A 88 23.78 0.94 2.00
C LEU A 88 23.01 2.12 1.37
N PRO A 89 23.52 3.37 1.34
CA PRO A 89 22.82 4.48 0.70
C PRO A 89 22.64 4.27 -0.80
N GLU A 90 23.65 3.76 -1.49
CA GLU A 90 23.61 3.45 -2.90
C GLU A 90 22.62 2.32 -3.20
N LEU A 91 22.66 1.24 -2.42
CA LEU A 91 21.77 0.10 -2.57
C LEU A 91 20.30 0.51 -2.34
N SER A 92 20.02 1.27 -1.29
CA SER A 92 18.66 1.74 -1.02
C SER A 92 18.14 2.67 -2.12
N HIS A 93 18.99 3.52 -2.69
CA HIS A 93 18.63 4.36 -3.84
C HIS A 93 18.28 3.50 -5.06
N ARG A 94 19.15 2.57 -5.46
CA ARG A 94 18.94 1.67 -6.60
C ARG A 94 17.66 0.82 -6.44
N MET A 95 17.44 0.28 -5.24
CA MET A 95 16.21 -0.48 -4.96
C MET A 95 14.97 0.44 -4.92
N GLY A 96 15.11 1.70 -4.54
CA GLY A 96 14.05 2.70 -4.65
C GLY A 96 13.64 2.95 -6.10
N VAL A 97 14.62 3.14 -6.99
CA VAL A 97 14.36 3.27 -8.44
C VAL A 97 13.75 1.98 -9.01
N ALA A 98 14.26 0.81 -8.64
CA ALA A 98 13.70 -0.48 -9.05
C ALA A 98 12.23 -0.63 -8.63
N ASN A 99 11.90 -0.22 -7.40
CA ASN A 99 10.52 -0.26 -6.90
C ASN A 99 9.58 0.64 -7.69
N ILE A 100 10.01 1.85 -8.10
CA ILE A 100 9.19 2.70 -8.97
C ILE A 100 8.79 1.90 -10.23
N PHE A 101 9.75 1.30 -10.93
CA PHE A 101 9.48 0.55 -12.15
C PHE A 101 8.66 -0.72 -11.91
N CYS A 102 8.93 -1.45 -10.83
CA CYS A 102 8.16 -2.60 -10.42
C CYS A 102 6.68 -2.22 -10.21
N MET A 103 6.43 -1.19 -9.43
CA MET A 103 5.07 -0.77 -9.11
C MET A 103 4.34 -0.18 -10.31
N LEU A 104 5.01 0.62 -11.17
CA LEU A 104 4.40 1.12 -12.41
C LEU A 104 3.99 -0.03 -13.34
N HIS A 105 4.79 -1.10 -13.41
CA HIS A 105 4.41 -2.31 -14.14
C HIS A 105 3.12 -2.92 -13.58
N PHE A 106 3.04 -3.13 -12.25
CA PHE A 106 1.87 -3.75 -11.63
C PHE A 106 0.65 -2.84 -11.64
N PHE A 107 0.79 -1.53 -11.50
CA PHE A 107 -0.32 -0.59 -11.67
C PHE A 107 -0.91 -0.62 -13.09
N ILE A 108 -0.08 -0.82 -14.13
CA ILE A 108 -0.61 -1.05 -15.49
C ILE A 108 -1.34 -2.40 -15.56
N GLN A 109 -0.83 -3.47 -14.88
CA GLN A 109 -1.54 -4.74 -14.86
C GLN A 109 -2.92 -4.60 -14.19
N ASP A 110 -3.01 -3.85 -13.11
CA ASP A 110 -4.26 -3.54 -12.42
C ASP A 110 -5.18 -2.71 -13.35
N ASP A 111 -4.69 -1.63 -13.97
CA ASP A 111 -5.45 -0.83 -14.95
C ASP A 111 -6.01 -1.71 -16.10
N LEU A 112 -5.23 -2.71 -16.56
CA LEU A 112 -5.64 -3.63 -17.63
C LEU A 112 -6.70 -4.65 -17.19
N MET A 113 -6.72 -5.02 -15.93
CA MET A 113 -7.70 -5.98 -15.37
C MET A 113 -9.01 -5.28 -14.97
N ASP A 114 -8.90 -4.08 -14.40
CA ASP A 114 -10.03 -3.40 -13.77
C ASP A 114 -10.79 -2.46 -14.73
N THR A 115 -10.15 -2.05 -15.85
CA THR A 115 -10.82 -1.15 -16.79
C THR A 115 -11.63 -1.94 -17.83
N PRO A 116 -12.97 -1.95 -17.75
CA PRO A 116 -13.79 -2.62 -18.74
C PRO A 116 -13.72 -1.92 -20.10
N ASN A 117 -13.62 -2.70 -21.18
CA ASN A 117 -13.68 -2.22 -22.57
C ASN A 117 -12.56 -1.26 -22.97
N LEU A 118 -11.32 -1.51 -22.55
CA LEU A 118 -10.16 -0.80 -23.08
C LEU A 118 -10.15 -0.82 -24.62
N SER A 119 -9.91 0.32 -25.24
CA SER A 119 -9.74 0.41 -26.68
C SER A 119 -8.45 -0.27 -27.15
N THR A 120 -8.41 -0.69 -28.41
CA THR A 120 -7.19 -1.27 -29.00
C THR A 120 -5.99 -0.30 -28.88
N ASP A 121 -6.21 1.01 -29.00
CA ASP A 121 -5.15 2.01 -28.88
C ASP A 121 -4.61 2.08 -27.45
N GLN A 122 -5.49 2.04 -26.43
CA GLN A 122 -5.07 1.98 -25.03
C GLN A 122 -4.26 0.71 -24.72
N LEU A 123 -4.66 -0.44 -25.26
CA LEU A 123 -3.90 -1.70 -25.11
C LEU A 123 -2.54 -1.59 -25.81
N HIS A 124 -2.46 -0.97 -27.00
CA HIS A 124 -1.20 -0.75 -27.72
C HIS A 124 -0.26 0.20 -26.98
N ASP A 125 -0.78 1.12 -26.17
CA ASP A 125 0.00 2.01 -25.34
C ASP A 125 0.48 1.33 -24.05
N LEU A 126 -0.44 0.70 -23.31
CA LEU A 126 -0.19 0.20 -21.95
C LEU A 126 0.66 -1.08 -21.93
N ILE A 127 0.42 -2.04 -22.84
CA ILE A 127 1.13 -3.33 -22.82
C ILE A 127 2.64 -3.14 -23.09
N PRO A 128 3.07 -2.44 -24.16
CA PRO A 128 4.49 -2.20 -24.38
C PRO A 128 5.13 -1.33 -23.30
N LEU A 129 4.41 -0.33 -22.78
CA LEU A 129 4.89 0.51 -21.68
C LEU A 129 5.14 -0.29 -20.40
N SER A 130 4.19 -1.16 -20.02
CA SER A 130 4.32 -2.09 -18.91
C SER A 130 5.57 -2.96 -19.06
N GLN A 131 5.83 -3.48 -20.27
CA GLN A 131 7.00 -4.30 -20.55
C GLN A 131 8.31 -3.52 -20.44
N LEU A 132 8.33 -2.23 -20.82
CA LEU A 132 9.51 -1.38 -20.65
C LEU A 132 9.79 -1.11 -19.18
N PHE A 133 8.79 -0.81 -18.35
CA PHE A 133 8.96 -0.65 -16.91
C PHE A 133 9.49 -1.94 -16.27
N TRP A 134 8.93 -3.08 -16.64
CA TRP A 134 9.39 -4.37 -16.15
C TRP A 134 10.85 -4.65 -16.50
N ASN A 135 11.26 -4.32 -17.73
CA ASN A 135 12.64 -4.46 -18.17
C ASN A 135 13.62 -3.60 -17.36
N GLU A 136 13.26 -2.35 -17.04
CA GLU A 136 14.08 -1.49 -16.17
C GLU A 136 14.23 -2.11 -14.77
N PHE A 137 13.13 -2.59 -14.17
CA PHE A 137 13.18 -3.28 -12.88
C PHE A 137 14.12 -4.48 -12.91
N VAL A 138 13.95 -5.38 -13.88
CA VAL A 138 14.79 -6.60 -14.00
C VAL A 138 16.26 -6.25 -14.27
N SER A 139 16.53 -5.22 -15.07
CA SER A 139 17.89 -4.75 -15.34
C SER A 139 18.58 -4.27 -14.06
N ILE A 140 17.91 -3.42 -13.28
CA ILE A 140 18.46 -2.89 -12.01
C ILE A 140 18.70 -4.04 -11.02
N CYS A 141 17.76 -4.98 -10.90
CA CYS A 141 17.94 -6.15 -10.03
C CYS A 141 19.08 -7.05 -10.53
N GLY A 142 19.20 -7.27 -11.84
CA GLY A 142 20.25 -8.06 -12.44
C GLY A 142 21.66 -7.48 -12.22
N GLU A 143 21.79 -6.16 -12.36
CA GLU A 143 23.05 -5.44 -12.10
C GLU A 143 23.50 -5.56 -10.64
N ASN A 144 22.57 -5.52 -9.69
CA ASN A 144 22.88 -5.51 -8.26
C ASN A 144 23.00 -6.91 -7.66
N LEU A 145 22.19 -7.85 -8.10
CA LEU A 145 22.03 -9.19 -7.51
C LEU A 145 22.59 -10.30 -8.41
N GLY A 146 22.83 -10.00 -9.69
CA GLY A 146 23.37 -10.96 -10.66
C GLY A 146 22.55 -12.24 -10.71
N ASN A 147 23.26 -13.38 -10.66
CA ASN A 147 22.67 -14.71 -10.67
C ASN A 147 22.36 -15.26 -9.27
N ASN A 148 22.11 -14.41 -8.27
CA ASN A 148 21.75 -14.85 -6.94
C ASN A 148 20.49 -15.72 -6.97
N SER A 149 20.66 -17.02 -6.81
CA SER A 149 19.56 -18.00 -6.94
C SER A 149 18.48 -17.82 -5.88
N SER A 150 18.87 -17.40 -4.67
CA SER A 150 17.91 -17.15 -3.57
C SER A 150 17.03 -15.95 -3.88
N PHE A 151 17.59 -14.86 -4.43
CA PHE A 151 16.78 -13.72 -4.86
C PHE A 151 15.73 -14.13 -5.90
N TRP A 152 16.13 -14.82 -6.95
CA TRP A 152 15.22 -15.23 -8.02
C TRP A 152 14.18 -16.27 -7.58
N GLN A 153 14.47 -17.03 -6.52
CA GLN A 153 13.50 -17.91 -5.88
C GLN A 153 12.40 -17.12 -5.16
N TYR A 154 12.77 -16.13 -4.32
CA TYR A 154 11.81 -15.25 -3.66
C TYR A 154 11.00 -14.42 -4.65
N TYR A 155 11.66 -13.90 -5.68
CA TYR A 155 11.00 -13.21 -6.79
C TYR A 155 9.85 -14.04 -7.38
N LYS A 156 10.12 -15.29 -7.74
CA LYS A 156 9.09 -16.20 -8.27
C LYS A 156 7.99 -16.48 -7.25
N GLN A 157 8.33 -16.61 -5.99
CA GLN A 157 7.36 -16.83 -4.92
C GLN A 157 6.40 -15.63 -4.82
N PHE A 158 6.90 -14.40 -4.66
CA PHE A 158 6.05 -13.21 -4.50
C PHE A 158 5.24 -12.89 -5.76
N LEU A 159 5.77 -13.18 -6.93
CA LEU A 159 5.00 -13.09 -8.18
C LEU A 159 3.85 -14.09 -8.20
N ALA A 160 4.07 -15.33 -7.74
CA ALA A 160 3.03 -16.34 -7.64
C ALA A 160 1.98 -16.00 -6.57
N GLU A 161 2.39 -15.42 -5.43
CA GLU A 161 1.49 -14.92 -4.38
C GLU A 161 0.58 -13.83 -4.94
N TRP A 162 1.15 -12.83 -5.63
CA TRP A 162 0.38 -11.79 -6.30
C TRP A 162 -0.62 -12.36 -7.30
N ALA A 163 -0.16 -13.20 -8.23
CA ALA A 163 -1.01 -13.78 -9.26
C ALA A 163 -2.16 -14.61 -8.67
N SER A 164 -1.89 -15.34 -7.58
CA SER A 164 -2.93 -16.11 -6.87
C SER A 164 -3.93 -15.19 -6.15
N ALA A 165 -3.46 -14.12 -5.52
CA ALA A 165 -4.31 -13.19 -4.79
C ALA A 165 -5.25 -12.42 -5.72
N VAL A 166 -4.74 -11.95 -6.86
CA VAL A 166 -5.52 -11.22 -7.86
C VAL A 166 -6.52 -12.14 -8.58
N TYR A 167 -6.11 -13.37 -8.93
CA TYR A 167 -6.98 -14.32 -9.62
C TYR A 167 -8.15 -14.83 -8.76
N ASN A 168 -7.92 -15.00 -7.45
CA ASN A 168 -8.90 -15.60 -6.52
C ASN A 168 -9.66 -14.54 -5.70
N GLU A 169 -9.78 -13.33 -6.18
CA GLU A 169 -10.35 -12.20 -5.43
C GLU A 169 -11.83 -12.35 -5.05
N ALA A 170 -12.55 -13.30 -5.61
CA ALA A 170 -13.97 -13.50 -5.35
C ALA A 170 -14.22 -14.41 -4.14
N ASP A 171 -15.16 -14.02 -3.28
CA ASP A 171 -15.96 -14.83 -2.37
C ASP A 171 -15.38 -15.30 -1.01
N ALA A 172 -14.13 -15.01 -0.63
CA ALA A 172 -13.62 -15.35 0.69
C ALA A 172 -13.62 -14.15 1.65
N ASP A 173 -13.83 -14.41 2.94
CA ASP A 173 -13.70 -13.39 3.98
C ASP A 173 -12.24 -13.24 4.41
N TYR A 174 -11.45 -12.58 3.56
CA TYR A 174 -10.02 -12.44 3.80
C TYR A 174 -9.70 -11.65 5.07
N LEU A 175 -10.46 -10.60 5.40
CA LEU A 175 -10.13 -9.71 6.51
C LEU A 175 -10.08 -10.44 7.86
N PHE A 176 -10.97 -11.40 8.08
CA PHE A 176 -11.08 -12.13 9.35
C PHE A 176 -10.40 -13.49 9.33
N GLU A 177 -10.45 -14.19 8.21
CA GLU A 177 -9.94 -15.55 8.12
C GLU A 177 -8.49 -15.62 7.61
N GLN A 178 -8.11 -14.79 6.64
CA GLN A 178 -6.82 -14.84 5.96
C GLN A 178 -6.29 -13.45 5.59
N PRO A 179 -6.05 -12.55 6.55
CA PRO A 179 -5.66 -11.16 6.26
C PRO A 179 -4.38 -11.04 5.43
N GLN A 180 -3.50 -12.04 5.47
CA GLN A 180 -2.28 -12.08 4.64
C GLN A 180 -2.59 -12.10 3.12
N GLN A 181 -3.75 -12.61 2.71
CA GLN A 181 -4.16 -12.58 1.30
C GLN A 181 -4.38 -11.14 0.80
N ILE A 182 -4.81 -10.23 1.69
CA ILE A 182 -4.93 -8.80 1.36
C ILE A 182 -3.55 -8.23 1.03
N ALA A 183 -2.54 -8.48 1.87
CA ALA A 183 -1.17 -8.03 1.62
C ALA A 183 -0.54 -8.72 0.39
N SER A 184 -1.02 -9.91 0.00
CA SER A 184 -0.51 -10.63 -1.16
C SER A 184 -0.81 -9.96 -2.50
N LYS A 185 -1.85 -9.12 -2.60
CA LYS A 185 -2.13 -8.30 -3.79
C LYS A 185 -0.98 -7.33 -4.14
N VAL A 186 -0.15 -6.96 -3.17
CA VAL A 186 1.02 -6.11 -3.34
C VAL A 186 2.34 -6.83 -3.06
N SER A 187 2.36 -8.17 -3.10
CA SER A 187 3.56 -8.98 -2.86
C SER A 187 4.80 -8.62 -3.70
N PRO A 188 4.69 -8.10 -4.95
CA PRO A 188 5.87 -7.64 -5.69
C PRO A 188 6.70 -6.58 -4.97
N LEU A 189 6.09 -5.77 -4.11
CA LEU A 189 6.80 -4.79 -3.29
C LEU A 189 7.81 -5.46 -2.34
N LYS A 190 7.52 -6.68 -1.86
CA LYS A 190 8.39 -7.46 -0.96
C LYS A 190 9.74 -7.84 -1.61
N ILE A 191 9.83 -7.78 -2.93
CA ILE A 191 11.05 -8.13 -3.68
C ILE A 191 12.21 -7.22 -3.31
N SER A 192 11.97 -5.93 -3.12
CA SER A 192 13.02 -4.98 -2.71
C SER A 192 13.51 -5.22 -1.28
N LEU A 193 12.63 -5.64 -0.37
CA LEU A 193 13.03 -6.06 0.97
C LEU A 193 14.01 -7.23 0.91
N ILE A 194 13.69 -8.26 0.12
CA ILE A 194 14.59 -9.41 -0.09
C ILE A 194 15.92 -8.98 -0.70
N ALA A 195 15.89 -8.10 -1.70
CA ALA A 195 17.10 -7.59 -2.34
C ALA A 195 18.05 -6.93 -1.33
N MET A 196 17.50 -6.06 -0.47
CA MET A 196 18.24 -5.38 0.58
C MET A 196 18.85 -6.36 1.59
N LEU A 197 18.04 -7.30 2.09
CA LEU A 197 18.49 -8.25 3.12
C LEU A 197 19.52 -9.26 2.60
N LEU A 198 19.38 -9.72 1.36
CA LEU A 198 20.37 -10.63 0.74
C LEU A 198 21.72 -9.94 0.51
N GLN A 199 21.72 -8.72 0.01
CA GLN A 199 22.94 -7.97 -0.25
C GLN A 199 23.73 -7.61 1.02
N LEU A 200 23.04 -7.55 2.15
CA LEU A 200 23.59 -7.13 3.43
C LEU A 200 23.78 -8.29 4.44
N ASP A 201 23.55 -9.54 3.97
CA ASP A 201 23.58 -10.74 4.82
C ASP A 201 22.66 -10.66 6.06
N CYS A 202 21.50 -9.99 5.91
CA CYS A 202 20.54 -9.73 6.99
C CYS A 202 19.25 -10.55 6.88
N MET A 203 19.27 -11.68 6.18
CA MET A 203 18.07 -12.52 5.98
C MET A 203 17.43 -13.03 7.28
N TYR A 204 18.15 -13.05 8.38
CA TYR A 204 17.61 -13.37 9.72
C TYR A 204 16.56 -12.36 10.22
N MET A 205 16.51 -11.14 9.65
CA MET A 205 15.50 -10.12 9.97
C MET A 205 14.19 -10.30 9.17
N LEU A 206 14.21 -11.16 8.15
CA LEU A 206 13.13 -11.28 7.18
C LEU A 206 11.76 -11.58 7.78
N PRO A 207 11.60 -12.56 8.71
CA PRO A 207 10.29 -12.89 9.26
C PRO A 207 9.61 -11.70 9.95
N ASP A 208 10.37 -10.97 10.76
CA ASP A 208 9.86 -9.82 11.52
C ASP A 208 9.49 -8.66 10.58
N LEU A 209 10.34 -8.35 9.60
CA LEU A 209 10.11 -7.26 8.66
C LEU A 209 8.97 -7.56 7.67
N LEU A 210 8.80 -8.83 7.24
CA LEU A 210 7.65 -9.24 6.44
C LEU A 210 6.34 -9.07 7.21
N GLN A 211 6.31 -9.49 8.47
CA GLN A 211 5.13 -9.33 9.31
C GLN A 211 4.73 -7.85 9.45
N GLN A 212 5.68 -6.96 9.74
CA GLN A 212 5.43 -5.53 9.87
C GLN A 212 4.98 -4.91 8.54
N LEU A 213 5.58 -5.34 7.43
CA LEU A 213 5.19 -4.89 6.09
C LEU A 213 3.77 -5.37 5.76
N ASP A 214 3.44 -6.64 5.97
CA ASP A 214 2.10 -7.18 5.71
C ASP A 214 1.04 -6.45 6.52
N GLN A 215 1.28 -6.17 7.80
CA GLN A 215 0.37 -5.36 8.62
C GLN A 215 0.16 -3.96 8.05
N ALA A 216 1.22 -3.30 7.59
CA ALA A 216 1.11 -1.98 6.98
C ALA A 216 0.33 -2.03 5.65
N LEU A 217 0.55 -3.06 4.83
CA LEU A 217 -0.15 -3.25 3.55
C LEU A 217 -1.64 -3.57 3.75
N ILE A 218 -2.00 -4.36 4.77
CA ILE A 218 -3.41 -4.63 5.10
C ILE A 218 -4.11 -3.32 5.49
N VAL A 219 -3.50 -2.51 6.35
CA VAL A 219 -4.10 -1.23 6.77
C VAL A 219 -4.14 -0.23 5.62
N LEU A 220 -3.17 -0.25 4.69
CA LEU A 220 -3.21 0.53 3.47
C LEU A 220 -4.43 0.15 2.63
N GLN A 221 -4.63 -1.15 2.37
CA GLN A 221 -5.80 -1.63 1.62
C GLN A 221 -7.11 -1.27 2.33
N MET A 222 -7.16 -1.33 3.67
CA MET A 222 -8.34 -0.90 4.43
C MET A 222 -8.68 0.59 4.20
N ASN A 223 -7.69 1.45 3.98
CA ASN A 223 -7.91 2.86 3.64
C ASN A 223 -8.42 3.03 2.19
N ASP A 224 -7.84 2.30 1.25
CA ASP A 224 -8.24 2.33 -0.16
C ASP A 224 -9.68 1.82 -0.27
N ASP A 225 -10.01 0.70 0.32
CA ASP A 225 -11.35 0.09 0.36
C ASP A 225 -12.42 0.99 1.01
N LEU A 226 -12.03 1.85 1.95
CA LEU A 226 -12.94 2.87 2.48
C LEU A 226 -13.30 3.93 1.45
N SER A 227 -12.37 4.26 0.54
CA SER A 227 -12.59 5.26 -0.50
C SER A 227 -13.41 4.69 -1.67
N ASP A 228 -13.14 3.44 -2.03
CA ASP A 228 -13.57 2.84 -3.30
C ASP A 228 -14.73 1.84 -3.14
N TRP A 229 -15.34 1.72 -1.95
CA TRP A 229 -16.37 0.73 -1.65
C TRP A 229 -17.56 0.74 -2.65
N GLN A 230 -17.89 1.90 -3.25
CA GLN A 230 -19.00 1.99 -4.22
C GLN A 230 -18.64 1.35 -5.55
N GLU A 231 -17.43 1.57 -6.01
CA GLU A 231 -16.89 1.01 -7.25
C GLU A 231 -16.70 -0.49 -7.09
N ASP A 232 -16.06 -0.95 -6.03
CA ASP A 232 -15.88 -2.36 -5.70
C ASP A 232 -17.20 -3.12 -5.58
N MET A 233 -18.23 -2.49 -5.02
CA MET A 233 -19.57 -3.10 -4.94
C MET A 233 -20.17 -3.32 -6.33
N ILE A 234 -19.96 -2.38 -7.27
CA ILE A 234 -20.47 -2.48 -8.64
C ILE A 234 -19.71 -3.56 -9.41
N GLU A 235 -18.39 -3.57 -9.28
CA GLU A 235 -17.48 -4.47 -9.98
C GLU A 235 -17.42 -5.85 -9.35
N ARG A 236 -17.90 -6.00 -8.12
CA ARG A 236 -17.89 -7.20 -7.28
C ARG A 236 -16.48 -7.61 -6.85
N ASN A 237 -15.61 -6.62 -6.68
CA ASN A 237 -14.29 -6.82 -6.11
C ASN A 237 -14.40 -7.04 -4.59
N TYR A 238 -13.42 -7.74 -4.02
CA TYR A 238 -13.32 -7.85 -2.56
C TYR A 238 -12.98 -6.49 -1.96
N ASN A 239 -13.69 -6.14 -0.87
CA ASN A 239 -13.49 -4.89 -0.15
C ASN A 239 -13.60 -5.15 1.36
N CYS A 240 -12.56 -4.76 2.11
CA CYS A 240 -12.45 -4.96 3.56
C CYS A 240 -13.57 -4.28 4.33
N LEU A 241 -14.01 -3.07 3.92
CA LEU A 241 -15.11 -2.37 4.58
C LEU A 241 -16.43 -3.12 4.41
N LEU A 242 -16.71 -3.60 3.19
CA LEU A 242 -17.91 -4.39 2.92
C LEU A 242 -17.91 -5.71 3.68
N ALA A 243 -16.73 -6.37 3.79
CA ALA A 243 -16.56 -7.56 4.61
C ALA A 243 -16.81 -7.27 6.10
N PHE A 244 -16.24 -6.16 6.60
CA PHE A 244 -16.43 -5.73 7.99
C PHE A 244 -17.90 -5.43 8.32
N ILE A 245 -18.63 -4.73 7.43
CA ILE A 245 -20.07 -4.45 7.61
C ILE A 245 -20.87 -5.76 7.64
N ARG A 246 -20.56 -6.72 6.78
CA ARG A 246 -21.23 -8.04 6.78
C ARG A 246 -20.99 -8.79 8.09
N TYR A 247 -19.75 -8.81 8.55
CA TYR A 247 -19.37 -9.49 9.81
C TYR A 247 -20.14 -8.91 11.01
N GLU A 248 -20.14 -7.58 11.17
CA GLU A 248 -20.88 -6.92 12.25
C GLU A 248 -22.40 -7.18 12.20
N ALA A 249 -22.95 -7.22 11.02
CA ALA A 249 -24.40 -7.50 10.85
C ALA A 249 -24.77 -8.91 11.33
N VAL A 250 -23.91 -9.89 11.12
CA VAL A 250 -24.08 -11.27 11.60
C VAL A 250 -23.93 -11.32 13.13
N GLU A 251 -22.88 -10.73 13.69
CA GLU A 251 -22.62 -10.71 15.13
C GLU A 251 -23.76 -10.04 15.93
N HIS A 252 -24.35 -8.98 15.39
CA HIS A 252 -25.44 -8.25 16.05
C HIS A 252 -26.83 -8.78 15.74
N HIS A 253 -26.98 -9.99 15.15
CA HIS A 253 -28.27 -10.62 14.83
C HIS A 253 -29.20 -9.70 14.03
N GLN A 254 -28.68 -8.83 13.20
CA GLN A 254 -29.46 -7.98 12.31
C GLN A 254 -29.96 -8.82 11.14
N ALA A 255 -31.10 -9.47 11.32
CA ALA A 255 -31.76 -10.39 10.37
C ALA A 255 -32.09 -9.79 8.98
N LEU A 256 -31.71 -8.53 8.74
CA LEU A 256 -31.98 -7.80 7.50
C LEU A 256 -30.86 -7.95 6.45
N PHE A 257 -29.72 -8.55 6.81
CA PHE A 257 -28.63 -8.72 5.88
C PHE A 257 -28.68 -10.14 5.30
N SER A 258 -29.13 -10.23 4.05
CA SER A 258 -28.89 -11.39 3.18
C SER A 258 -27.40 -11.43 2.82
N ASP A 259 -26.94 -12.52 2.19
CA ASP A 259 -25.54 -12.69 1.74
C ASP A 259 -24.99 -11.52 0.89
N LYS A 260 -25.84 -10.58 0.49
CA LYS A 260 -25.48 -9.38 -0.26
C LYS A 260 -25.96 -8.11 0.44
N VAL A 261 -25.01 -7.27 0.84
CA VAL A 261 -25.26 -5.94 1.39
C VAL A 261 -25.60 -4.99 0.24
N THR A 262 -26.64 -4.15 0.39
CA THR A 262 -27.00 -3.13 -0.59
C THR A 262 -26.28 -1.81 -0.34
N ALA A 263 -26.10 -0.97 -1.36
CA ALA A 263 -25.48 0.35 -1.23
C ALA A 263 -26.16 1.23 -0.16
N VAL A 264 -27.51 1.13 -0.03
CA VAL A 264 -28.25 1.87 1.00
C VAL A 264 -27.88 1.39 2.40
N GLN A 265 -27.72 0.09 2.60
CA GLN A 265 -27.32 -0.49 3.88
C GLN A 265 -25.88 -0.09 4.25
N VAL A 266 -24.95 -0.08 3.27
CA VAL A 266 -23.58 0.41 3.49
C VAL A 266 -23.59 1.89 3.89
N GLN A 267 -24.34 2.73 3.19
CA GLN A 267 -24.48 4.14 3.54
C GLN A 267 -25.06 4.33 4.96
N GLN A 268 -26.08 3.57 5.33
CA GLN A 268 -26.62 3.59 6.70
C GLN A 268 -25.57 3.17 7.74
N ALA A 269 -24.82 2.12 7.47
CA ALA A 269 -23.74 1.68 8.36
C ALA A 269 -22.67 2.77 8.54
N ILE A 270 -22.26 3.41 7.44
CA ILE A 270 -21.25 4.48 7.45
C ILE A 270 -21.76 5.72 8.21
N TYR A 271 -22.94 6.24 7.84
CA TYR A 271 -23.41 7.54 8.32
C TYR A 271 -24.20 7.47 9.61
N ASP A 272 -24.96 6.40 9.89
CA ASP A 272 -25.86 6.30 11.02
C ASP A 272 -25.32 5.42 12.15
N GLN A 273 -24.55 4.38 11.85
CA GLN A 273 -24.14 3.35 12.80
C GLN A 273 -22.67 3.46 13.25
N GLU A 274 -21.95 4.50 12.84
CA GLU A 274 -20.54 4.73 13.19
C GLU A 274 -19.59 3.55 12.85
N VAL A 275 -19.89 2.79 11.80
CA VAL A 275 -19.12 1.60 11.41
C VAL A 275 -17.65 1.95 11.14
N ILE A 276 -17.36 3.12 10.55
CA ILE A 276 -15.98 3.53 10.24
C ILE A 276 -15.14 3.69 11.51
N ARG A 277 -15.72 4.15 12.61
CA ARG A 277 -15.01 4.21 13.89
C ARG A 277 -14.62 2.82 14.40
N ARG A 278 -15.52 1.84 14.31
CA ARG A 278 -15.23 0.46 14.72
C ARG A 278 -14.25 -0.22 13.75
N TYR A 279 -14.34 0.07 12.46
CA TYR A 279 -13.39 -0.38 11.44
C TYR A 279 -11.97 0.13 11.74
N ALA A 280 -11.81 1.42 12.07
CA ALA A 280 -10.53 1.99 12.51
C ALA A 280 -10.02 1.34 13.81
N GLN A 281 -10.90 1.09 14.78
CA GLN A 281 -10.56 0.38 16.02
C GLN A 281 -10.12 -1.06 15.76
N TYR A 282 -10.77 -1.75 14.83
CA TYR A 282 -10.37 -3.08 14.38
C TYR A 282 -8.97 -3.06 13.78
N ALA A 283 -8.68 -2.13 12.85
CA ALA A 283 -7.35 -1.96 12.30
C ALA A 283 -6.29 -1.75 13.39
N GLN A 284 -6.58 -0.89 14.36
CA GLN A 284 -5.69 -0.60 15.48
C GLN A 284 -5.45 -1.83 16.37
N SER A 285 -6.49 -2.58 16.71
CA SER A 285 -6.36 -3.73 17.62
C SER A 285 -5.71 -4.96 16.96
N SER A 286 -6.00 -5.19 15.67
CA SER A 286 -5.60 -6.41 14.96
C SER A 286 -4.20 -6.33 14.34
N PHE A 287 -3.76 -5.12 13.96
CA PHE A 287 -2.54 -4.96 13.15
C PHE A 287 -1.45 -4.11 13.83
N THR A 288 -1.49 -3.92 15.16
CA THR A 288 -0.46 -3.15 15.89
C THR A 288 0.37 -3.98 16.88
N SER A 289 0.00 -5.23 17.15
CA SER A 289 0.78 -6.08 18.05
C SER A 289 2.06 -6.54 17.36
N ASP A 290 3.19 -6.20 17.93
CA ASP A 290 4.49 -6.53 17.38
C ASP A 290 5.46 -7.01 18.47
N PRO A 291 5.58 -8.32 18.70
CA PRO A 291 6.60 -8.90 19.58
C PRO A 291 7.95 -9.07 18.87
N SER A 292 8.16 -8.45 17.70
CA SER A 292 9.31 -8.66 16.84
C SER A 292 10.64 -8.26 17.51
N LEU A 293 11.68 -9.05 17.25
CA LEU A 293 13.05 -8.74 17.68
C LEU A 293 13.65 -7.60 16.83
N PHE A 294 13.31 -7.56 15.55
CA PHE A 294 13.79 -6.57 14.59
C PHE A 294 12.65 -5.64 14.19
N VAL A 295 12.71 -4.41 14.70
CA VAL A 295 11.64 -3.42 14.55
C VAL A 295 12.10 -2.33 13.58
N SER A 296 11.25 -2.07 12.58
CA SER A 296 11.39 -0.92 11.68
C SER A 296 10.51 0.23 12.17
N ASP A 297 11.13 1.21 12.81
CA ASP A 297 10.41 2.38 13.34
C ASP A 297 9.65 3.13 12.23
N SER A 298 10.21 3.20 11.03
CA SER A 298 9.59 3.86 9.88
C SER A 298 8.39 3.09 9.32
N LEU A 299 8.42 1.75 9.27
CA LEU A 299 7.26 0.93 8.89
C LEU A 299 6.13 1.07 9.92
N ILE A 300 6.46 1.04 11.21
CA ILE A 300 5.49 1.23 12.28
C ILE A 300 4.89 2.64 12.22
N ALA A 301 5.70 3.67 12.01
CA ALA A 301 5.22 5.04 11.89
C ALA A 301 4.28 5.21 10.68
N PHE A 302 4.59 4.58 9.56
CA PHE A 302 3.71 4.57 8.38
C PHE A 302 2.39 3.84 8.66
N ARG A 303 2.43 2.64 9.23
CA ARG A 303 1.22 1.90 9.63
C ARG A 303 0.34 2.71 10.57
N ASN A 304 0.92 3.32 11.60
CA ASN A 304 0.19 4.15 12.55
C ASN A 304 -0.43 5.39 11.86
N TYR A 305 0.28 6.00 10.93
CA TYR A 305 -0.26 7.08 10.10
C TYR A 305 -1.51 6.62 9.32
N LEU A 306 -1.49 5.43 8.72
CA LEU A 306 -2.65 4.87 8.02
C LEU A 306 -3.84 4.62 8.96
N ILE A 307 -3.59 4.14 10.17
CA ILE A 307 -4.63 3.97 11.20
C ILE A 307 -5.21 5.34 11.62
N GLU A 308 -4.37 6.36 11.77
CA GLU A 308 -4.82 7.73 12.05
C GLU A 308 -5.72 8.26 10.93
N GLN A 309 -5.42 7.96 9.66
CA GLN A 309 -6.28 8.35 8.52
C GLN A 309 -7.69 7.71 8.60
N LEU A 310 -7.79 6.45 9.01
CA LEU A 310 -9.09 5.81 9.26
C LEU A 310 -9.87 6.50 10.39
N HIS A 311 -9.19 6.87 11.48
CA HIS A 311 -9.81 7.61 12.59
C HIS A 311 -10.23 9.04 12.17
N GLU A 312 -9.42 9.73 11.39
CA GLU A 312 -9.75 11.05 10.84
C GLU A 312 -10.96 10.98 9.91
N ALA A 313 -11.06 9.96 9.05
CA ALA A 313 -12.23 9.71 8.21
C ALA A 313 -13.49 9.50 9.05
N ALA A 314 -13.41 8.67 10.10
CA ALA A 314 -14.52 8.43 11.03
C ALA A 314 -14.98 9.74 11.72
N ASN A 315 -14.04 10.56 12.18
CA ASN A 315 -14.36 11.84 12.83
C ASN A 315 -14.99 12.83 11.84
N SER A 316 -14.46 12.92 10.61
CA SER A 316 -15.00 13.80 9.57
C SER A 316 -16.45 13.44 9.20
N ILE A 317 -16.77 12.15 9.10
CA ILE A 317 -18.14 11.67 8.85
C ILE A 317 -19.05 12.04 10.03
N HIS A 318 -18.58 11.82 11.26
CA HIS A 318 -19.33 12.17 12.46
C HIS A 318 -19.64 13.68 12.56
N GLU A 319 -18.66 14.52 12.29
CA GLU A 319 -18.80 15.99 12.26
C GLU A 319 -19.76 16.45 11.15
N ALA A 320 -19.63 15.90 9.95
CA ALA A 320 -20.54 16.19 8.84
C ALA A 320 -21.99 15.83 9.18
N ARG A 321 -22.22 14.66 9.79
CA ARG A 321 -23.54 14.23 10.28
C ARG A 321 -24.09 15.21 11.31
N ASN A 322 -23.30 15.60 12.32
CA ASN A 322 -23.73 16.52 13.36
C ASN A 322 -24.09 17.90 12.78
N THR A 323 -23.29 18.38 11.81
CA THR A 323 -23.56 19.65 11.12
C THR A 323 -24.87 19.59 10.34
N LEU A 324 -25.14 18.49 9.64
CA LEU A 324 -26.41 18.30 8.92
C LEU A 324 -27.60 18.25 9.87
N LEU A 325 -27.49 17.57 11.00
CA LEU A 325 -28.56 17.48 12.00
C LEU A 325 -28.85 18.84 12.64
N GLN A 326 -27.81 19.62 12.97
CA GLN A 326 -27.95 20.95 13.53
C GLN A 326 -28.47 21.96 12.47
N GLY A 327 -27.99 21.90 11.24
CA GLY A 327 -28.39 22.76 10.15
C GLY A 327 -29.85 22.55 9.71
N SER A 328 -30.32 21.29 9.69
CA SER A 328 -31.72 20.97 9.39
C SER A 328 -32.65 21.49 10.47
N LEU A 329 -32.29 21.43 11.75
CA LEU A 329 -33.09 21.99 12.85
C LEU A 329 -33.19 23.53 12.77
N LEU A 330 -32.08 24.22 12.51
CA LEU A 330 -32.05 25.67 12.30
C LEU A 330 -32.87 26.12 11.09
N TYR A 331 -32.81 25.35 10.00
CA TYR A 331 -33.63 25.62 8.80
C TYR A 331 -35.12 25.52 9.09
N PHE A 332 -35.58 24.51 9.83
CA PHE A 332 -36.98 24.38 10.23
C PHE A 332 -37.41 25.47 11.19
N ILE A 333 -36.59 25.81 12.19
CA ILE A 333 -36.87 26.90 13.14
C ILE A 333 -36.95 28.26 12.42
N GLN A 334 -36.04 28.55 11.48
CA GLN A 334 -36.08 29.80 10.69
C GLN A 334 -37.29 29.85 9.77
N LYS A 335 -37.72 28.73 9.17
CA LYS A 335 -38.89 28.67 8.31
C LYS A 335 -40.19 28.90 9.09
N ASP A 336 -40.32 28.36 10.29
CA ASP A 336 -41.49 28.60 11.16
C ASP A 336 -41.56 30.05 11.66
N LEU A 337 -40.40 30.69 11.92
CA LEU A 337 -40.34 32.10 12.33
C LEU A 337 -40.64 33.09 11.18
N THR A 338 -40.45 32.67 9.92
CA THR A 338 -40.73 33.49 8.74
C THR A 338 -42.17 33.27 8.21
N SER A 339 -42.88 32.28 8.73
CA SER A 339 -44.26 31.90 8.34
C SER A 339 -45.30 32.41 9.35
N SER A 340 -44.88 33.05 10.40
CA SER A 340 -45.72 33.75 11.40
C SER A 340 -45.62 35.24 11.24
#